data_65ca2d20f548f15474466cbdeccb98b4
#
_entry.id   65ca2d20f548f15474466cbdeccb98b4
#
_cell.length_a   1.000
_cell.length_b   1.000
_cell.length_c   1.000
_cell.angle_alpha   90.00
_cell.angle_beta   90.00
_cell.angle_gamma   90.00
#
_symmetry.space_group_name_H-M   'P 1'
#
loop_
_entity.id
_entity.type
_entity.pdbx_description
1 polymer ?
#
loop_
_entity_poly.entity_id
_entity_poly.type
_entity_poly.pdbx_seq_one_letter_code
_entity_poly.pdbx_strand_id
1 'polypeptide(L)'
;GSLPFSDRAARKVFYTGENQRPDFDETHFAFSFDYSDDSRNYRLPLWMLHLNWFDVPHNEDRDQSYLHSLGDFLDKKIDIDKIRETKKEFCTFISSVAKGRRVDFVPKLHNRYKPIACAGGLFNNIRGKLNGRGDQRWKIEFLNLFKFNISFEHTRHSGYVTEKIIHPMFSNTIPIYWGSRRVEEDFNPKSFINGNKYPNDEELIDVIAKIDSDEDLYISMLNEPWFNNNEIPEHAKPENVMKFFKEKVLA
;
A
#
# COMPACT_ATOMS: atom_id res chain seq x y z
N GLY A 1 -14.43 -20.02 -6.64
CA GLY A 1 -15.37 -21.12 -6.52
C GLY A 1 -16.23 -20.90 -5.31
N SER A 2 -17.57 -20.78 -5.49
CA SER A 2 -18.54 -20.71 -4.41
C SER A 2 -18.51 -22.00 -3.61
N LEU A 3 -18.21 -21.91 -2.32
CA LEU A 3 -18.43 -23.03 -1.41
C LEU A 3 -19.96 -23.20 -1.21
N PRO A 4 -20.51 -24.41 -1.33
CA PRO A 4 -21.93 -24.64 -1.09
C PRO A 4 -22.20 -24.64 0.42
N PHE A 5 -22.47 -23.49 1.00
CA PHE A 5 -23.06 -23.44 2.34
C PHE A 5 -24.56 -23.56 2.21
N SER A 6 -25.08 -24.74 2.58
CA SER A 6 -26.52 -25.06 2.57
C SER A 6 -27.26 -24.61 3.81
N ASP A 7 -26.60 -23.99 4.80
CA ASP A 7 -27.27 -23.57 6.04
C ASP A 7 -27.86 -22.16 5.87
N ARG A 8 -29.18 -22.10 5.70
CA ARG A 8 -29.93 -20.83 5.58
C ARG A 8 -29.90 -19.99 6.87
N ALA A 9 -29.41 -20.52 7.98
CA ALA A 9 -29.28 -19.84 9.26
C ALA A 9 -27.91 -19.14 9.41
N ALA A 10 -26.93 -19.50 8.60
CA ALA A 10 -25.59 -18.89 8.68
C ALA A 10 -25.54 -17.49 8.09
N ARG A 11 -24.96 -16.54 8.82
CA ARG A 11 -24.67 -15.20 8.29
C ARG A 11 -23.51 -15.26 7.31
N LYS A 12 -23.75 -14.76 6.11
CA LYS A 12 -22.73 -14.68 5.06
C LYS A 12 -22.05 -13.33 5.13
N VAL A 13 -20.73 -13.33 5.27
CA VAL A 13 -19.89 -12.12 5.30
C VAL A 13 -18.97 -12.15 4.11
N PHE A 14 -19.02 -11.10 3.29
CA PHE A 14 -18.08 -10.88 2.21
C PHE A 14 -16.78 -10.29 2.75
N TYR A 15 -15.68 -10.82 2.25
CA TYR A 15 -14.34 -10.30 2.47
C TYR A 15 -13.43 -10.69 1.30
N THR A 16 -12.53 -9.82 0.88
CA THR A 16 -11.61 -10.09 -0.23
C THR A 16 -10.28 -9.39 -0.06
N GLY A 17 -9.21 -10.00 -0.55
CA GLY A 17 -7.89 -9.39 -0.75
C GLY A 17 -7.68 -8.85 -2.18
N GLU A 18 -8.70 -8.92 -3.04
CA GLU A 18 -8.62 -8.58 -4.46
C GLU A 18 -9.61 -7.45 -4.82
N ASN A 19 -9.49 -6.92 -6.06
CA ASN A 19 -10.42 -5.92 -6.56
C ASN A 19 -11.79 -6.52 -6.93
N GLN A 20 -12.51 -6.97 -5.91
CA GLN A 20 -13.86 -7.52 -6.00
C GLN A 20 -14.83 -6.73 -5.13
N ARG A 21 -16.13 -6.81 -5.46
CA ARG A 21 -17.20 -6.10 -4.77
C ARG A 21 -18.11 -7.07 -4.03
N PRO A 22 -18.69 -6.65 -2.89
CA PRO A 22 -19.77 -7.41 -2.28
C PRO A 22 -21.01 -7.42 -3.18
N ASP A 23 -21.65 -8.58 -3.23
CA ASP A 23 -23.00 -8.73 -3.73
C ASP A 23 -23.93 -8.92 -2.52
N PHE A 24 -24.77 -7.93 -2.24
CA PHE A 24 -25.68 -7.95 -1.09
C PHE A 24 -26.96 -8.74 -1.33
N ASP A 25 -27.15 -9.31 -2.51
CA ASP A 25 -28.14 -10.35 -2.77
C ASP A 25 -27.61 -11.72 -2.30
N GLU A 26 -26.28 -11.90 -2.29
CA GLU A 26 -25.64 -13.14 -1.87
C GLU A 26 -25.06 -13.08 -0.45
N THR A 27 -24.73 -11.88 0.07
CA THR A 27 -24.10 -11.67 1.36
C THR A 27 -24.92 -10.76 2.27
N HIS A 28 -24.85 -11.02 3.58
CA HIS A 28 -25.57 -10.22 4.59
C HIS A 28 -24.76 -8.99 4.98
N PHE A 29 -23.44 -9.12 5.09
CA PHE A 29 -22.52 -8.08 5.50
C PHE A 29 -21.24 -8.15 4.67
N ALA A 30 -20.50 -7.05 4.62
CA ALA A 30 -19.25 -6.97 3.91
C ALA A 30 -18.18 -6.17 4.68
N PHE A 31 -16.94 -6.65 4.61
CA PHE A 31 -15.74 -5.87 4.85
C PHE A 31 -15.07 -5.65 3.49
N SER A 32 -15.25 -4.47 2.92
CA SER A 32 -14.73 -4.14 1.59
C SER A 32 -13.98 -2.81 1.58
N PHE A 33 -13.18 -2.57 0.56
CA PHE A 33 -12.48 -1.29 0.41
C PHE A 33 -13.39 -0.17 -0.13
N ASP A 34 -14.67 -0.49 -0.42
CA ASP A 34 -15.59 0.47 -1.02
C ASP A 34 -16.01 1.58 -0.05
N TYR A 35 -16.13 2.77 -0.61
CA TYR A 35 -16.91 3.84 -0.01
C TYR A 35 -18.39 3.57 -0.33
N SER A 36 -19.11 3.07 0.64
CA SER A 36 -20.51 2.69 0.51
C SER A 36 -21.35 3.29 1.62
N ASP A 37 -22.54 3.78 1.28
CA ASP A 37 -23.55 4.24 2.25
C ASP A 37 -24.45 3.08 2.76
N ASP A 38 -24.25 1.86 2.23
CA ASP A 38 -24.94 0.66 2.73
C ASP A 38 -24.44 0.30 4.12
N SER A 39 -25.33 0.33 5.10
CA SER A 39 -25.01 0.03 6.51
C SER A 39 -24.53 -1.39 6.76
N ARG A 40 -24.61 -2.28 5.76
CA ARG A 40 -24.11 -3.65 5.78
C ARG A 40 -22.63 -3.72 5.38
N ASN A 41 -22.05 -2.63 4.85
CA ASN A 41 -20.65 -2.55 4.45
C ASN A 41 -19.80 -1.83 5.51
N TYR A 42 -18.71 -2.44 5.92
CA TYR A 42 -17.64 -1.76 6.64
C TYR A 42 -16.47 -1.50 5.69
N ARG A 43 -16.01 -0.25 5.61
CA ARG A 43 -14.87 0.09 4.78
C ARG A 43 -13.57 -0.46 5.39
N LEU A 44 -12.98 -1.43 4.70
CA LEU A 44 -11.73 -2.08 5.06
C LEU A 44 -10.76 -2.07 3.87
N PRO A 45 -9.94 -1.01 3.69
CA PRO A 45 -8.96 -0.93 2.61
C PRO A 45 -7.95 -2.06 2.66
N LEU A 46 -7.50 -2.53 1.50
CA LEU A 46 -6.64 -3.71 1.42
C LEU A 46 -5.23 -3.50 2.02
N TRP A 47 -4.75 -2.25 2.14
CA TRP A 47 -3.49 -1.98 2.82
C TRP A 47 -3.51 -2.44 4.28
N MET A 48 -4.69 -2.46 4.91
CA MET A 48 -4.85 -2.88 6.30
C MET A 48 -4.62 -4.39 6.50
N LEU A 49 -4.71 -5.21 5.44
CA LEU A 49 -4.45 -6.65 5.51
C LEU A 49 -2.97 -7.00 5.74
N HIS A 50 -2.10 -6.01 5.59
CA HIS A 50 -0.66 -6.13 5.74
C HIS A 50 -0.16 -5.52 7.06
N LEU A 51 -1.06 -5.45 8.06
CA LEU A 51 -0.77 -4.95 9.40
C LEU A 51 -1.09 -5.97 10.46
N ASN A 52 -0.33 -5.95 11.56
CA ASN A 52 -0.68 -6.64 12.80
C ASN A 52 -1.60 -5.74 13.65
N TRP A 53 -2.91 -5.80 13.39
CA TRP A 53 -3.88 -4.89 13.96
C TRP A 53 -4.05 -4.99 15.47
N PHE A 54 -3.87 -6.18 16.02
CA PHE A 54 -4.17 -6.49 17.41
C PHE A 54 -2.91 -6.82 18.20
N ASP A 55 -1.74 -6.51 17.67
CA ASP A 55 -0.44 -6.86 18.24
C ASP A 55 -0.37 -8.33 18.68
N VAL A 56 -1.00 -9.20 17.88
CA VAL A 56 -1.01 -10.63 18.15
C VAL A 56 0.43 -11.13 18.08
N PRO A 57 0.91 -11.86 19.10
CA PRO A 57 2.24 -12.43 19.05
C PRO A 57 2.45 -13.28 17.80
N HIS A 58 3.61 -13.13 17.17
CA HIS A 58 3.96 -13.92 16.00
C HIS A 58 3.89 -15.41 16.34
N ASN A 59 3.15 -16.16 15.54
CA ASN A 59 3.14 -17.61 15.61
C ASN A 59 4.33 -18.13 14.80
N GLU A 60 5.17 -19.01 15.39
CA GLU A 60 6.32 -19.61 14.72
C GLU A 60 5.95 -20.35 13.42
N ASP A 61 4.73 -20.89 13.35
CA ASP A 61 4.19 -21.58 12.17
C ASP A 61 3.80 -20.63 11.01
N ARG A 62 3.71 -19.31 11.27
CA ARG A 62 3.39 -18.30 10.26
C ARG A 62 4.36 -17.16 10.39
N ASP A 63 5.28 -17.06 9.45
CA ASP A 63 6.18 -15.92 9.37
C ASP A 63 5.41 -14.62 9.05
N GLN A 64 4.98 -13.94 10.11
CA GLN A 64 4.33 -12.64 10.08
C GLN A 64 5.24 -11.52 10.62
N SER A 65 6.53 -11.81 10.79
CA SER A 65 7.52 -10.88 11.35
C SER A 65 7.67 -9.58 10.54
N TYR A 66 7.14 -9.55 9.31
CA TYR A 66 7.13 -8.38 8.45
C TYR A 66 5.90 -7.48 8.65
N LEU A 67 4.90 -7.92 9.43
CA LEU A 67 3.72 -7.11 9.69
C LEU A 67 4.03 -6.10 10.78
N HIS A 68 3.88 -4.85 10.44
CA HIS A 68 4.02 -3.74 11.37
C HIS A 68 2.70 -3.47 12.10
N SER A 69 2.78 -3.01 13.33
CA SER A 69 1.60 -2.57 14.07
C SER A 69 1.11 -1.22 13.56
N LEU A 70 -0.13 -0.85 13.90
CA LEU A 70 -0.61 0.51 13.66
C LEU A 70 0.20 1.57 14.40
N GLY A 71 0.76 1.21 15.56
CA GLY A 71 1.65 2.07 16.35
C GLY A 71 2.91 2.46 15.59
N ASP A 72 3.49 1.53 14.80
CA ASP A 72 4.69 1.80 14.01
C ASP A 72 4.48 2.92 12.98
N PHE A 73 3.24 3.14 12.53
CA PHE A 73 2.92 4.27 11.65
C PHE A 73 2.98 5.63 12.36
N LEU A 74 2.65 5.67 13.64
CA LEU A 74 2.64 6.90 14.43
C LEU A 74 4.02 7.23 14.99
N ASP A 75 4.80 6.20 15.30
CA ASP A 75 6.14 6.33 15.91
C ASP A 75 7.28 6.44 14.88
N LYS A 76 6.95 6.95 13.68
CA LYS A 76 7.93 7.15 12.62
C LYS A 76 9.14 7.94 13.10
N LYS A 77 10.30 7.33 13.01
CA LYS A 77 11.59 7.95 13.34
C LYS A 77 12.49 7.92 12.12
N ILE A 78 12.94 9.10 11.70
CA ILE A 78 13.87 9.24 10.57
C ILE A 78 15.25 9.58 11.11
N ASP A 79 16.19 8.68 10.88
CA ASP A 79 17.62 8.90 11.08
C ASP A 79 18.22 9.33 9.73
N ILE A 80 18.51 10.62 9.59
CA ILE A 80 18.98 11.21 8.33
C ILE A 80 20.33 10.63 7.91
N ASP A 81 21.24 10.38 8.84
CA ASP A 81 22.55 9.85 8.51
C ASP A 81 22.42 8.39 8.03
N LYS A 82 21.59 7.59 8.68
CA LYS A 82 21.27 6.26 8.22
C LYS A 82 20.57 6.25 6.85
N ILE A 83 19.67 7.20 6.59
CA ILE A 83 19.04 7.39 5.27
C ILE A 83 20.10 7.66 4.20
N ARG A 84 21.03 8.57 4.47
CA ARG A 84 22.14 8.90 3.55
C ARG A 84 23.05 7.69 3.30
N GLU A 85 23.27 6.85 4.28
CA GLU A 85 24.08 5.64 4.15
C GLU A 85 23.39 4.53 3.36
N THR A 86 22.09 4.35 3.53
CA THR A 86 21.35 3.22 2.99
C THR A 86 20.69 3.51 1.63
N LYS A 87 20.11 4.70 1.43
CA LYS A 87 19.37 5.09 0.23
C LYS A 87 20.28 5.56 -0.91
N LYS A 88 21.12 4.64 -1.42
CA LYS A 88 22.08 4.97 -2.50
C LYS A 88 21.45 4.92 -3.89
N GLU A 89 20.36 4.19 -4.04
CA GLU A 89 19.71 3.95 -5.32
C GLU A 89 18.51 4.90 -5.52
N PHE A 90 18.27 5.29 -6.77
CA PHE A 90 17.21 6.22 -7.10
C PHE A 90 15.82 5.64 -6.85
N CYS A 91 15.42 4.66 -7.64
CA CYS A 91 14.04 4.19 -7.68
C CYS A 91 13.94 2.70 -7.99
N THR A 92 12.96 2.04 -7.39
CA THR A 92 12.63 0.66 -7.71
C THR A 92 11.17 0.48 -8.13
N PHE A 93 10.92 -0.62 -8.86
CA PHE A 93 9.60 -1.09 -9.23
C PHE A 93 9.49 -2.59 -9.03
N ILE A 94 8.47 -3.03 -8.26
CA ILE A 94 8.29 -4.45 -7.93
C ILE A 94 6.89 -4.89 -8.37
N SER A 95 6.79 -5.60 -9.49
CA SER A 95 5.54 -6.16 -9.98
C SER A 95 5.76 -7.29 -10.96
N SER A 96 4.83 -8.26 -10.97
CA SER A 96 4.80 -9.33 -11.98
C SER A 96 3.66 -9.15 -13.00
N VAL A 97 2.74 -8.22 -12.76
CA VAL A 97 1.53 -8.04 -13.58
C VAL A 97 1.71 -6.89 -14.57
N ALA A 98 1.70 -7.18 -15.86
CA ALA A 98 1.75 -6.21 -16.95
C ALA A 98 0.36 -5.61 -17.20
N LYS A 99 -0.09 -4.70 -16.33
CA LYS A 99 -1.41 -4.06 -16.44
C LYS A 99 -1.41 -2.64 -15.89
N GLY A 100 -2.20 -1.77 -16.51
CA GLY A 100 -2.43 -0.38 -16.08
C GLY A 100 -1.27 0.55 -16.45
N ARG A 101 -1.30 1.79 -15.94
CA ARG A 101 -0.37 2.90 -16.26
C ARG A 101 1.13 2.53 -16.08
N ARG A 102 1.44 1.57 -15.19
CA ARG A 102 2.83 1.18 -14.91
C ARG A 102 3.58 0.63 -16.13
N VAL A 103 2.85 0.04 -17.11
CA VAL A 103 3.47 -0.54 -18.31
C VAL A 103 4.11 0.54 -19.17
N ASP A 104 3.49 1.73 -19.22
CA ASP A 104 3.99 2.87 -19.99
C ASP A 104 4.88 3.78 -19.14
N PHE A 105 4.53 4.03 -17.90
CA PHE A 105 5.22 4.97 -17.03
C PHE A 105 6.63 4.51 -16.64
N VAL A 106 6.81 3.22 -16.29
CA VAL A 106 8.12 2.71 -15.82
C VAL A 106 9.21 2.88 -16.89
N PRO A 107 9.00 2.47 -18.16
CA PRO A 107 9.98 2.72 -19.23
C PRO A 107 10.21 4.22 -19.48
N LYS A 108 9.17 5.04 -19.42
CA LYS A 108 9.32 6.50 -19.61
C LYS A 108 10.20 7.13 -18.54
N LEU A 109 9.96 6.86 -17.26
CA LEU A 109 10.77 7.39 -16.16
C LEU A 109 12.22 6.89 -16.28
N HIS A 110 12.41 5.59 -16.59
CA HIS A 110 13.73 4.98 -16.79
C HIS A 110 14.55 5.69 -17.88
N ASN A 111 13.92 5.93 -19.04
CA ASN A 111 14.62 6.47 -20.21
C ASN A 111 14.79 8.00 -20.14
N ARG A 112 13.85 8.71 -19.52
CA ARG A 112 13.85 10.17 -19.51
C ARG A 112 14.66 10.76 -18.36
N TYR A 113 14.77 10.07 -17.23
CA TYR A 113 15.43 10.61 -16.06
C TYR A 113 16.58 9.75 -15.55
N LYS A 114 16.30 8.65 -14.86
CA LYS A 114 17.32 7.76 -14.29
C LYS A 114 16.92 6.30 -14.39
N PRO A 115 17.89 5.37 -14.46
CA PRO A 115 17.61 3.94 -14.43
C PRO A 115 16.80 3.54 -13.20
N ILE A 116 15.84 2.63 -13.40
CA ILE A 116 14.99 2.05 -12.36
C ILE A 116 15.38 0.59 -12.17
N ALA A 117 15.56 0.17 -10.91
CA ALA A 117 15.74 -1.23 -10.58
C ALA A 117 14.38 -1.94 -10.54
N CYS A 118 14.11 -2.77 -11.54
CA CYS A 118 12.87 -3.53 -11.65
C CYS A 118 13.06 -4.94 -11.11
N ALA A 119 12.27 -5.27 -10.06
CA ALA A 119 12.21 -6.59 -9.46
C ALA A 119 10.82 -7.20 -9.64
N GLY A 120 10.73 -8.51 -9.69
CA GLY A 120 9.49 -9.22 -10.01
C GLY A 120 9.47 -9.71 -11.45
N GLY A 121 8.28 -10.04 -11.98
CA GLY A 121 8.16 -10.61 -13.34
C GLY A 121 8.14 -9.58 -14.45
N LEU A 122 7.72 -8.34 -14.17
CA LEU A 122 7.61 -7.26 -15.14
C LEU A 122 8.88 -6.40 -15.14
N PHE A 123 9.51 -6.27 -16.32
CA PHE A 123 10.74 -5.49 -16.57
C PHE A 123 11.95 -5.88 -15.72
N ASN A 124 12.01 -7.13 -15.22
CA ASN A 124 13.10 -7.55 -14.36
C ASN A 124 14.48 -7.28 -14.98
N ASN A 125 15.26 -6.42 -14.33
CA ASN A 125 16.61 -6.06 -14.76
C ASN A 125 17.66 -6.19 -13.63
N ILE A 126 17.25 -6.71 -12.46
CA ILE A 126 18.19 -7.02 -11.39
C ILE A 126 18.66 -8.47 -11.50
N ARG A 127 19.95 -8.72 -11.16
CA ARG A 127 20.49 -10.07 -11.12
C ARG A 127 19.92 -10.86 -9.94
N GLY A 128 19.39 -12.03 -10.24
CA GLY A 128 18.77 -12.92 -9.26
C GLY A 128 17.25 -12.83 -9.27
N LYS A 129 16.60 -13.99 -9.16
CA LYS A 129 15.18 -14.04 -8.87
C LYS A 129 15.04 -13.65 -7.39
N LEU A 130 14.21 -12.68 -7.11
CA LEU A 130 13.74 -12.49 -5.75
C LEU A 130 12.97 -13.77 -5.39
N ASN A 131 13.66 -14.67 -4.69
CA ASN A 131 13.15 -15.96 -4.29
C ASN A 131 12.16 -15.76 -3.15
N GLY A 132 10.90 -15.56 -3.46
CA GLY A 132 9.97 -15.44 -2.35
C GLY A 132 8.57 -15.03 -2.77
N ARG A 133 7.82 -15.92 -3.41
CA ARG A 133 6.37 -15.86 -3.25
C ARG A 133 6.06 -16.21 -1.80
N GLY A 134 5.79 -15.18 -0.97
CA GLY A 134 5.35 -15.35 0.42
C GLY A 134 6.20 -14.65 1.48
N ASP A 135 7.50 -14.51 1.31
CA ASP A 135 8.32 -13.76 2.25
C ASP A 135 8.34 -12.26 1.88
N GLN A 136 7.75 -11.42 2.74
CA GLN A 136 7.70 -9.97 2.54
C GLN A 136 8.95 -9.26 3.10
N ARG A 137 9.74 -9.91 3.95
CA ARG A 137 10.95 -9.32 4.58
C ARG A 137 11.94 -8.86 3.54
N TRP A 138 12.29 -9.73 2.56
CA TRP A 138 13.21 -9.35 1.50
C TRP A 138 12.73 -8.11 0.72
N LYS A 139 11.40 -7.95 0.56
CA LYS A 139 10.82 -6.80 -0.12
C LYS A 139 11.08 -5.52 0.66
N ILE A 140 10.88 -5.55 1.98
CA ILE A 140 11.15 -4.43 2.87
C ILE A 140 12.66 -4.11 2.87
N GLU A 141 13.51 -5.13 3.00
CA GLU A 141 14.97 -4.98 2.95
C GLU A 141 15.45 -4.41 1.62
N PHE A 142 14.91 -4.93 0.51
CA PHE A 142 15.22 -4.42 -0.82
C PHE A 142 14.80 -2.95 -1.00
N LEU A 143 13.60 -2.60 -0.56
CA LEU A 143 13.09 -1.23 -0.61
C LEU A 143 13.97 -0.25 0.18
N ASN A 144 14.61 -0.69 1.25
CA ASN A 144 15.52 0.14 2.05
C ASN A 144 16.70 0.73 1.26
N LEU A 145 17.05 0.16 0.11
CA LEU A 145 18.15 0.64 -0.73
C LEU A 145 17.78 1.87 -1.57
N PHE A 146 16.48 2.15 -1.75
CA PHE A 146 15.98 3.11 -2.73
C PHE A 146 15.35 4.33 -2.10
N LYS A 147 15.54 5.50 -2.73
CA LYS A 147 14.85 6.75 -2.36
C LYS A 147 13.35 6.69 -2.67
N PHE A 148 13.00 6.10 -3.81
CA PHE A 148 11.62 6.03 -4.32
C PHE A 148 11.21 4.62 -4.69
N ASN A 149 9.89 4.36 -4.64
CA ASN A 149 9.29 3.15 -5.20
C ASN A 149 8.06 3.49 -6.05
N ILE A 150 7.96 2.93 -7.26
CA ILE A 150 6.76 3.06 -8.08
C ILE A 150 5.67 2.16 -7.51
N SER A 151 4.72 2.77 -6.82
CA SER A 151 3.62 2.16 -6.06
C SER A 151 2.29 2.24 -6.82
N PHE A 152 2.32 1.92 -8.13
CA PHE A 152 1.14 1.99 -8.98
C PHE A 152 0.25 0.76 -8.80
N GLU A 153 -1.02 0.97 -8.52
CA GLU A 153 -2.01 -0.10 -8.56
C GLU A 153 -2.20 -0.63 -9.98
N HIS A 154 -2.65 -1.86 -10.12
CA HIS A 154 -2.92 -2.44 -11.45
C HIS A 154 -4.21 -1.94 -12.07
N THR A 155 -5.07 -1.33 -11.25
CA THR A 155 -6.35 -0.74 -11.66
C THR A 155 -6.64 0.51 -10.85
N ARG A 156 -7.41 1.44 -11.42
CA ARG A 156 -7.83 2.66 -10.76
C ARG A 156 -9.26 2.49 -10.26
N HIS A 157 -9.41 2.31 -8.96
CA HIS A 157 -10.72 2.24 -8.33
C HIS A 157 -10.74 3.01 -7.00
N SER A 158 -11.87 3.66 -6.70
CA SER A 158 -12.06 4.38 -5.45
C SER A 158 -11.98 3.42 -4.25
N GLY A 159 -11.12 3.73 -3.28
CA GLY A 159 -10.90 2.89 -2.10
C GLY A 159 -9.93 1.71 -2.29
N TYR A 160 -9.63 1.31 -3.53
CA TYR A 160 -8.66 0.24 -3.79
C TYR A 160 -7.23 0.75 -3.57
N VAL A 161 -6.76 0.58 -2.35
CA VAL A 161 -5.40 0.92 -1.90
C VAL A 161 -4.82 -0.31 -1.23
N THR A 162 -3.67 -0.78 -1.72
CA THR A 162 -3.07 -2.04 -1.29
C THR A 162 -1.74 -1.82 -0.56
N GLU A 163 -1.03 -2.90 -0.27
CA GLU A 163 0.30 -2.89 0.36
C GLU A 163 1.35 -2.06 -0.39
N LYS A 164 1.08 -1.70 -1.64
CA LYS A 164 2.06 -0.99 -2.49
C LYS A 164 2.45 0.38 -1.96
N ILE A 165 1.56 1.03 -1.20
CA ILE A 165 1.87 2.31 -0.59
C ILE A 165 2.57 2.14 0.76
N ILE A 166 2.16 1.16 1.58
CA ILE A 166 2.68 1.02 2.95
C ILE A 166 4.04 0.33 3.03
N HIS A 167 4.33 -0.67 2.17
CA HIS A 167 5.63 -1.35 2.22
C HIS A 167 6.81 -0.37 1.99
N PRO A 168 6.79 0.53 0.97
CA PRO A 168 7.83 1.54 0.88
C PRO A 168 7.84 2.50 2.09
N MET A 169 6.68 2.88 2.65
CA MET A 169 6.64 3.72 3.84
C MET A 169 7.41 3.09 5.00
N PHE A 170 7.18 1.81 5.32
CA PHE A 170 7.94 1.09 6.35
C PHE A 170 9.45 1.00 6.06
N SER A 171 9.82 1.05 4.80
CA SER A 171 11.22 1.08 4.38
C SER A 171 11.80 2.50 4.33
N ASN A 172 11.11 3.52 4.82
CA ASN A 172 11.46 4.92 4.64
C ASN A 172 11.80 5.28 3.17
N THR A 173 11.09 4.66 2.23
CA THR A 173 11.18 4.88 0.79
C THR A 173 9.92 5.64 0.36
N ILE A 174 10.08 6.76 -0.36
CA ILE A 174 8.94 7.58 -0.77
C ILE A 174 8.14 6.85 -1.85
N PRO A 175 6.83 6.56 -1.63
CA PRO A 175 5.98 6.00 -2.66
C PRO A 175 5.69 7.01 -3.77
N ILE A 176 5.83 6.61 -5.04
CA ILE A 176 5.24 7.29 -6.18
C ILE A 176 3.94 6.52 -6.48
N TYR A 177 2.81 7.04 -5.99
CA TYR A 177 1.55 6.30 -6.00
C TYR A 177 0.64 6.71 -7.14
N TRP A 178 -0.01 5.73 -7.76
CA TRP A 178 -1.14 5.92 -8.67
C TRP A 178 -2.16 4.80 -8.48
N GLY A 179 -3.45 5.17 -8.34
CA GLY A 179 -4.54 4.23 -8.07
C GLY A 179 -5.79 4.97 -7.61
N SER A 180 -6.29 4.65 -6.42
CA SER A 180 -7.43 5.34 -5.84
C SER A 180 -7.21 6.86 -5.80
N ARG A 181 -8.18 7.63 -6.32
CA ARG A 181 -8.15 9.10 -6.25
C ARG A 181 -8.37 9.62 -4.82
N ARG A 182 -8.93 8.77 -3.95
CA ARG A 182 -9.22 9.08 -2.55
C ARG A 182 -8.13 8.60 -1.58
N VAL A 183 -6.93 8.29 -2.09
CA VAL A 183 -5.81 7.81 -1.26
C VAL A 183 -5.41 8.82 -0.16
N GLU A 184 -5.63 10.10 -0.38
CA GLU A 184 -5.33 11.18 0.59
C GLU A 184 -6.31 11.22 1.77
N GLU A 185 -7.40 10.47 1.72
CA GLU A 185 -8.28 10.28 2.89
C GLU A 185 -7.68 9.30 3.90
N ASP A 186 -6.83 8.39 3.44
CA ASP A 186 -6.13 7.43 4.28
C ASP A 186 -4.73 7.95 4.68
N PHE A 187 -4.00 8.58 3.76
CA PHE A 187 -2.59 8.92 3.92
C PHE A 187 -2.32 10.41 3.72
N ASN A 188 -1.36 10.92 4.48
CA ASN A 188 -0.90 12.32 4.35
C ASN A 188 -0.30 12.57 2.96
N PRO A 189 -0.89 13.48 2.16
CA PRO A 189 -0.42 13.75 0.79
C PRO A 189 0.99 14.34 0.71
N LYS A 190 1.57 14.79 1.82
CA LYS A 190 2.93 15.30 1.89
C LYS A 190 3.97 14.18 2.05
N SER A 191 3.56 12.97 2.44
CA SER A 191 4.46 11.84 2.70
C SER A 191 4.74 10.95 1.48
N PHE A 192 4.08 11.21 0.34
CA PHE A 192 4.24 10.45 -0.90
C PHE A 192 3.97 11.31 -2.14
N ILE A 193 4.42 10.88 -3.31
CA ILE A 193 4.16 11.56 -4.58
C ILE A 193 2.86 10.99 -5.16
N ASN A 194 1.76 11.79 -5.14
CA ASN A 194 0.48 11.36 -5.67
C ASN A 194 0.39 11.57 -7.18
N GLY A 195 0.73 10.55 -7.96
CA GLY A 195 0.65 10.55 -9.42
C GLY A 195 -0.74 10.77 -10.02
N ASN A 196 -1.81 10.70 -9.18
CA ASN A 196 -3.16 11.06 -9.64
C ASN A 196 -3.34 12.57 -9.86
N LYS A 197 -2.47 13.42 -9.28
CA LYS A 197 -2.54 14.88 -9.40
C LYS A 197 -1.96 15.41 -10.70
N TYR A 198 -1.21 14.59 -11.43
CA TYR A 198 -0.51 15.02 -12.64
C TYR A 198 -1.27 14.51 -13.88
N PRO A 199 -1.61 15.42 -14.83
CA PRO A 199 -2.42 15.10 -16.01
C PRO A 199 -1.70 14.16 -16.98
N ASN A 200 -0.35 14.21 -17.01
CA ASN A 200 0.49 13.40 -17.87
C ASN A 200 1.72 12.85 -17.13
N ASP A 201 2.42 11.94 -17.78
CA ASP A 201 3.61 11.29 -17.20
C ASP A 201 4.80 12.25 -17.14
N GLU A 202 4.88 13.20 -18.06
CA GLU A 202 5.97 14.17 -18.17
C GLU A 202 6.03 15.07 -16.92
N GLU A 203 4.91 15.64 -16.53
CA GLU A 203 4.82 16.48 -15.33
C GLU A 203 5.13 15.68 -14.05
N LEU A 204 4.67 14.41 -13.97
CA LEU A 204 5.00 13.54 -12.85
C LEU A 204 6.51 13.25 -12.78
N ILE A 205 7.14 12.98 -13.93
CA ILE A 205 8.59 12.75 -14.01
C ILE A 205 9.38 14.00 -13.59
N ASP A 206 8.97 15.19 -14.02
CA ASP A 206 9.63 16.44 -13.67
C ASP A 206 9.56 16.71 -12.15
N VAL A 207 8.42 16.39 -11.51
CA VAL A 207 8.30 16.49 -10.05
C VAL A 207 9.17 15.46 -9.32
N ILE A 208 9.22 14.22 -9.79
CA ILE A 208 10.11 13.19 -9.22
C ILE A 208 11.58 13.64 -9.34
N ALA A 209 11.98 14.14 -10.50
CA ALA A 209 13.33 14.63 -10.73
C ALA A 209 13.69 15.81 -9.82
N LYS A 210 12.75 16.75 -9.61
CA LYS A 210 12.91 17.87 -8.70
C LYS A 210 13.15 17.40 -7.26
N ILE A 211 12.31 16.48 -6.76
CA ILE A 211 12.45 15.96 -5.39
C ILE A 211 13.74 15.16 -5.22
N ASP A 212 14.14 14.38 -6.24
CA ASP A 212 15.36 13.59 -6.19
C ASP A 212 16.64 14.43 -6.21
N SER A 213 16.63 15.58 -6.90
CA SER A 213 17.77 16.50 -7.02
C SER A 213 17.88 17.51 -5.87
N ASP A 214 16.84 17.67 -5.07
CA ASP A 214 16.75 18.59 -3.94
C ASP A 214 16.70 17.78 -2.63
N GLU A 215 17.83 17.69 -1.93
CA GLU A 215 17.93 16.88 -0.71
C GLU A 215 17.03 17.40 0.40
N ASP A 216 16.90 18.72 0.55
CA ASP A 216 16.06 19.31 1.59
C ASP A 216 14.60 18.99 1.36
N LEU A 217 14.15 19.04 0.11
CA LEU A 217 12.79 18.66 -0.27
C LEU A 217 12.54 17.17 -0.05
N TYR A 218 13.49 16.30 -0.42
CA TYR A 218 13.41 14.86 -0.18
C TYR A 218 13.33 14.54 1.31
N ILE A 219 14.20 15.11 2.14
CA ILE A 219 14.22 14.92 3.59
C ILE A 219 12.96 15.49 4.26
N SER A 220 12.49 16.65 3.81
CA SER A 220 11.23 17.23 4.29
C SER A 220 10.05 16.26 4.06
N MET A 221 9.94 15.67 2.87
CA MET A 221 8.91 14.68 2.56
C MET A 221 9.05 13.41 3.38
N LEU A 222 10.27 12.94 3.62
CA LEU A 222 10.52 11.78 4.49
C LEU A 222 10.10 12.04 5.94
N ASN A 223 10.22 13.25 6.45
CA ASN A 223 9.85 13.59 7.81
C ASN A 223 8.33 13.77 8.02
N GLU A 224 7.56 13.91 6.95
CA GLU A 224 6.11 14.01 7.07
C GLU A 224 5.51 12.73 7.67
N PRO A 225 4.54 12.83 8.59
CA PRO A 225 3.84 11.66 9.09
C PRO A 225 3.10 10.94 7.96
N TRP A 226 2.99 9.62 8.03
CA TRP A 226 2.33 8.85 6.97
C TRP A 226 0.81 9.03 6.96
N PHE A 227 0.19 9.19 8.14
CA PHE A 227 -1.23 9.51 8.26
C PHE A 227 -1.48 11.01 8.41
N ASN A 228 -2.66 11.47 7.98
CA ASN A 228 -3.11 12.83 8.20
C ASN A 228 -3.10 13.17 9.71
N ASN A 229 -2.57 14.32 10.07
CA ASN A 229 -2.42 14.78 11.45
C ASN A 229 -1.66 13.81 12.38
N ASN A 230 -0.95 12.83 11.81
CA ASN A 230 -0.35 11.71 12.55
C ASN A 230 -1.38 10.90 13.37
N GLU A 231 -2.57 10.69 12.81
CA GLU A 231 -3.67 9.96 13.43
C GLU A 231 -4.11 8.78 12.58
N ILE A 232 -4.40 7.65 13.21
CA ILE A 232 -4.95 6.48 12.53
C ILE A 232 -6.34 6.84 11.97
N PRO A 233 -6.62 6.61 10.68
CA PRO A 233 -7.94 6.84 10.10
C PRO A 233 -9.03 6.07 10.86
N GLU A 234 -10.20 6.69 11.06
CA GLU A 234 -11.28 6.12 11.89
C GLU A 234 -11.67 4.69 11.49
N HIS A 235 -11.77 4.42 10.19
CA HIS A 235 -12.09 3.08 9.69
C HIS A 235 -10.96 2.06 9.90
N ALA A 236 -9.74 2.51 10.18
CA ALA A 236 -8.58 1.66 10.45
C ALA A 236 -8.37 1.37 11.95
N LYS A 237 -9.15 1.98 12.82
CA LYS A 237 -9.08 1.72 14.26
C LYS A 237 -9.67 0.35 14.59
N PRO A 238 -8.93 -0.54 15.27
CA PRO A 238 -9.38 -1.89 15.60
C PRO A 238 -10.72 -1.92 16.34
N GLU A 239 -10.94 -0.98 17.25
CA GLU A 239 -12.18 -0.85 18.01
C GLU A 239 -13.40 -0.61 17.12
N ASN A 240 -13.28 0.17 16.04
CA ASN A 240 -14.38 0.44 15.11
C ASN A 240 -14.70 -0.80 14.24
N VAL A 241 -13.67 -1.52 13.81
CA VAL A 241 -13.83 -2.80 13.09
C VAL A 241 -14.55 -3.81 14.00
N MET A 242 -14.08 -3.94 15.24
CA MET A 242 -14.68 -4.88 16.22
C MET A 242 -16.10 -4.48 16.61
N LYS A 243 -16.37 -3.18 16.71
CA LYS A 243 -17.72 -2.67 16.98
C LYS A 243 -18.69 -3.10 15.88
N PHE A 244 -18.34 -2.83 14.60
CA PHE A 244 -19.16 -3.26 13.47
C PHE A 244 -19.40 -4.78 13.48
N PHE A 245 -18.35 -5.55 13.71
CA PHE A 245 -18.45 -7.01 13.75
C PHE A 245 -19.41 -7.47 14.85
N LYS A 246 -19.29 -6.95 16.06
CA LYS A 246 -20.14 -7.32 17.20
C LYS A 246 -21.60 -6.87 17.01
N GLU A 247 -21.82 -5.63 16.59
CA GLU A 247 -23.14 -5.02 16.52
C GLU A 247 -23.95 -5.43 15.27
N LYS A 248 -23.28 -5.78 14.19
CA LYS A 248 -23.94 -6.11 12.91
C LYS A 248 -23.82 -7.58 12.54
N VAL A 249 -22.62 -8.16 12.69
CA VAL A 249 -22.41 -9.54 12.22
C VAL A 249 -22.82 -10.55 13.28
N LEU A 250 -22.58 -10.30 14.56
CA LEU A 250 -22.92 -11.24 15.66
C LEU A 250 -24.27 -10.96 16.34
N ALA A 251 -24.79 -9.74 16.29
CA ALA A 251 -26.12 -9.42 16.82
C ALA A 251 -27.22 -10.01 15.92
#